data_824a1cf5756700b1356edbf3aecc770b
#
_entry.id   824a1cf5756700b1356edbf3aecc770b
#
_cell.length_a   1.000
_cell.length_b   1.000
_cell.length_c   1.000
_cell.angle_alpha   90.00
_cell.angle_beta   90.00
_cell.angle_gamma   90.00
#
_symmetry.space_group_name_H-M   'P 1'
#
loop_
_entity.id
_entity.type
_entity.pdbx_description
1 polymer ?
#
loop_
_entity_poly.entity_id
_entity_poly.type
_entity_poly.pdbx_seq_one_letter_code
_entity_poly.pdbx_strand_id
1 'polypeptide(L)'
;CLNRVVAQDVLSKYNNPAGDNAAFDGYAIDSKDTNNLKKDKGRLFRIIGIVAAGDKPNKKKKQKFQTIEIMTGGLLPKGFDTIIPIEKINFYPNKKNPKFILIKEKIKKNDHVRFKGSDYRKNDLIIKKGTIIESNHILALKTLGIEKIKVKKIPNILFFSTGNEISN
;
A
#
# COMPACT_ATOMS: atom_id res chain seq x y z
N CYS A 1 6.82 13.79 20.20
CA CYS A 1 8.20 14.04 19.70
C CYS A 1 8.30 15.18 18.67
N LEU A 2 7.18 15.87 18.35
CA LEU A 2 7.18 17.05 17.47
C LEU A 2 8.20 18.09 17.96
N ASN A 3 8.87 18.76 17.02
CA ASN A 3 9.93 19.78 17.30
C ASN A 3 11.17 19.25 18.06
N ARG A 4 11.30 17.92 18.24
CA ARG A 4 12.50 17.32 18.81
C ARG A 4 13.49 16.93 17.72
N VAL A 5 14.78 16.92 18.04
CA VAL A 5 15.85 16.54 17.12
C VAL A 5 16.10 15.04 17.21
N VAL A 6 16.11 14.34 16.09
CA VAL A 6 16.37 12.90 16.00
C VAL A 6 17.82 12.59 16.40
N ALA A 7 18.02 11.63 17.31
CA ALA A 7 19.33 11.29 17.85
C ALA A 7 20.08 10.23 17.04
N GLN A 8 19.39 9.44 16.23
CA GLN A 8 19.95 8.41 15.33
C GLN A 8 19.08 8.25 14.10
N ASP A 9 19.63 7.73 13.01
CA ASP A 9 18.85 7.43 11.81
C ASP A 9 17.68 6.50 12.12
N VAL A 10 16.52 6.81 11.53
CA VAL A 10 15.30 6.01 11.62
C VAL A 10 15.11 5.29 10.32
N LEU A 11 15.18 3.97 10.37
CA LEU A 11 15.01 3.11 9.18
C LEU A 11 13.67 2.39 9.21
N SER A 12 13.13 2.11 8.03
CA SER A 12 11.94 1.28 7.91
C SER A 12 12.24 -0.17 8.31
N LYS A 13 11.43 -0.72 9.21
CA LYS A 13 11.53 -2.14 9.62
C LYS A 13 10.90 -3.08 8.61
N TYR A 14 10.00 -2.61 7.79
CA TYR A 14 9.17 -3.40 6.89
C TYR A 14 9.03 -2.71 5.53
N ASN A 15 8.59 -3.48 4.54
CA ASN A 15 8.12 -2.90 3.29
C ASN A 15 6.72 -2.31 3.49
N ASN A 16 6.44 -1.17 2.88
CA ASN A 16 5.10 -0.58 2.82
C ASN A 16 4.75 -0.28 1.34
N PRO A 17 3.69 -0.86 0.81
CA PRO A 17 2.86 -1.91 1.39
C PRO A 17 3.63 -3.22 1.62
N ALA A 18 3.09 -4.07 2.52
CA ALA A 18 3.73 -5.33 2.91
C ALA A 18 3.71 -6.41 1.81
N GLY A 19 2.81 -6.27 0.84
CA GLY A 19 2.65 -7.12 -0.34
C GLY A 19 2.02 -6.36 -1.48
N ASP A 20 2.03 -6.95 -2.68
CA ASP A 20 1.33 -6.39 -3.83
C ASP A 20 -0.16 -6.31 -3.50
N ASN A 21 -0.78 -5.14 -3.73
CA ASN A 21 -2.16 -4.90 -3.37
C ASN A 21 -2.92 -4.11 -4.45
N ALA A 22 -4.24 -4.04 -4.30
CA ALA A 22 -5.10 -3.32 -5.22
C ALA A 22 -4.98 -1.80 -5.04
N ALA A 23 -4.74 -1.09 -6.14
CA ALA A 23 -4.78 0.37 -6.16
C ALA A 23 -6.23 0.91 -6.27
N PHE A 24 -7.18 0.09 -6.73
CA PHE A 24 -8.59 0.42 -6.92
C PHE A 24 -9.47 -0.75 -6.50
N ASP A 25 -10.73 -0.46 -6.19
CA ASP A 25 -11.77 -1.48 -6.07
C ASP A 25 -12.03 -2.09 -7.45
N GLY A 26 -12.11 -3.41 -7.52
CA GLY A 26 -12.28 -4.09 -8.79
C GLY A 26 -12.13 -5.60 -8.73
N TYR A 27 -11.62 -6.18 -9.81
CA TYR A 27 -11.50 -7.62 -9.98
C TYR A 27 -10.08 -8.02 -10.35
N ALA A 28 -9.46 -8.86 -9.51
CA ALA A 28 -8.14 -9.41 -9.76
C ALA A 28 -8.22 -10.54 -10.79
N ILE A 29 -7.38 -10.49 -11.83
CA ILE A 29 -7.27 -11.51 -12.87
C ILE A 29 -5.81 -11.90 -13.11
N ASP A 30 -5.61 -13.03 -13.78
CA ASP A 30 -4.35 -13.36 -14.42
C ASP A 30 -4.38 -12.82 -15.85
N SER A 31 -3.52 -11.85 -16.15
CA SER A 31 -3.48 -11.19 -17.45
C SER A 31 -3.25 -12.19 -18.61
N LYS A 32 -2.58 -13.32 -18.34
CA LYS A 32 -2.35 -14.39 -19.33
C LYS A 32 -3.64 -15.02 -19.82
N ASP A 33 -4.68 -15.07 -18.98
CA ASP A 33 -5.98 -15.61 -19.36
C ASP A 33 -6.69 -14.72 -20.41
N THR A 34 -6.19 -13.50 -20.65
CA THR A 34 -6.75 -12.54 -21.63
C THR A 34 -6.00 -12.52 -22.96
N ASN A 35 -4.87 -13.23 -23.11
CA ASN A 35 -3.99 -13.12 -24.28
C ASN A 35 -4.66 -13.52 -25.62
N ASN A 36 -5.60 -14.45 -25.60
CA ASN A 36 -6.26 -15.01 -26.81
C ASN A 36 -7.74 -14.67 -26.86
N LEU A 37 -8.16 -13.53 -26.29
CA LEU A 37 -9.55 -13.08 -26.36
C LEU A 37 -9.88 -12.60 -27.78
N LYS A 38 -10.99 -13.10 -28.32
CA LYS A 38 -11.60 -12.56 -29.55
C LYS A 38 -12.42 -11.34 -29.17
N LYS A 39 -12.11 -10.17 -29.75
CA LYS A 39 -12.78 -8.88 -29.44
C LYS A 39 -14.30 -8.95 -29.49
N ASP A 40 -14.86 -9.70 -30.44
CA ASP A 40 -16.29 -9.76 -30.69
C ASP A 40 -17.07 -10.59 -29.65
N LYS A 41 -16.43 -11.58 -29.01
CA LYS A 41 -17.13 -12.50 -28.09
C LYS A 41 -16.75 -12.30 -26.63
N GLY A 42 -15.53 -11.84 -26.36
CA GLY A 42 -15.01 -11.76 -24.99
C GLY A 42 -14.96 -13.14 -24.30
N ARG A 43 -14.72 -13.12 -23.00
CA ARG A 43 -14.69 -14.33 -22.16
C ARG A 43 -15.27 -14.03 -20.78
N LEU A 44 -16.06 -14.96 -20.28
CA LEU A 44 -16.57 -14.92 -18.91
C LEU A 44 -15.52 -15.43 -17.94
N PHE A 45 -15.27 -14.67 -16.87
CA PHE A 45 -14.42 -15.03 -15.75
C PHE A 45 -15.30 -15.25 -14.51
N ARG A 46 -15.22 -16.43 -13.92
CA ARG A 46 -16.05 -16.81 -12.75
C ARG A 46 -15.54 -16.10 -11.51
N ILE A 47 -16.42 -15.43 -10.79
CA ILE A 47 -16.13 -14.83 -9.49
C ILE A 47 -16.04 -15.95 -8.44
N ILE A 48 -14.90 -16.07 -7.73
CA ILE A 48 -14.65 -17.16 -6.77
C ILE A 48 -14.53 -16.69 -5.32
N GLY A 49 -14.67 -15.40 -5.08
CA GLY A 49 -14.60 -14.81 -3.75
C GLY A 49 -14.34 -13.31 -3.78
N ILE A 50 -14.14 -12.77 -2.59
CA ILE A 50 -13.83 -11.37 -2.33
C ILE A 50 -12.62 -11.27 -1.40
N VAL A 51 -11.83 -10.20 -1.55
CA VAL A 51 -10.68 -9.86 -0.69
C VAL A 51 -10.80 -8.40 -0.28
N ALA A 52 -10.92 -8.16 1.02
CA ALA A 52 -10.91 -6.82 1.60
C ALA A 52 -9.50 -6.41 2.06
N ALA A 53 -9.32 -5.12 2.35
CA ALA A 53 -8.11 -4.63 3.00
C ALA A 53 -7.95 -5.29 4.39
N GLY A 54 -6.75 -5.82 4.67
CA GLY A 54 -6.47 -6.52 5.92
C GLY A 54 -6.76 -8.03 5.89
N ASP A 55 -7.44 -8.54 4.88
CA ASP A 55 -7.65 -9.97 4.74
C ASP A 55 -6.34 -10.72 4.47
N LYS A 56 -6.26 -11.95 4.99
CA LYS A 56 -5.17 -12.86 4.64
C LYS A 56 -5.39 -13.38 3.21
N PRO A 57 -4.33 -13.44 2.38
CA PRO A 57 -4.44 -13.95 1.02
C PRO A 57 -5.02 -15.35 0.99
N ASN A 58 -6.00 -15.57 0.11
CA ASN A 58 -6.58 -16.90 -0.09
C ASN A 58 -5.52 -17.85 -0.65
N LYS A 59 -5.34 -19.00 -0.01
CA LYS A 59 -4.36 -20.02 -0.40
C LYS A 59 -4.86 -20.98 -1.48
N LYS A 60 -6.12 -20.89 -1.90
CA LYS A 60 -6.68 -21.78 -2.93
C LYS A 60 -5.99 -21.54 -4.27
N LYS A 61 -5.66 -22.63 -4.95
CA LYS A 61 -5.05 -22.59 -6.28
C LYS A 61 -6.08 -22.05 -7.29
N LYS A 62 -5.74 -20.97 -7.98
CA LYS A 62 -6.55 -20.40 -9.07
C LYS A 62 -6.63 -21.36 -10.24
N GLN A 63 -7.79 -21.46 -10.88
CA GLN A 63 -8.00 -22.09 -12.18
C GLN A 63 -8.06 -21.02 -13.29
N LYS A 64 -8.00 -21.44 -14.56
CA LYS A 64 -8.17 -20.52 -15.70
C LYS A 64 -9.55 -19.85 -15.67
N PHE A 65 -9.61 -18.60 -16.10
CA PHE A 65 -10.84 -17.80 -16.22
C PHE A 65 -11.59 -17.65 -14.87
N GLN A 66 -10.85 -17.58 -13.80
CA GLN A 66 -11.37 -17.20 -12.48
C GLN A 66 -10.92 -15.79 -12.12
N THR A 67 -11.74 -15.12 -11.34
CA THR A 67 -11.50 -13.78 -10.83
C THR A 67 -11.91 -13.68 -9.37
N ILE A 68 -11.34 -12.73 -8.65
CA ILE A 68 -11.68 -12.40 -7.27
C ILE A 68 -12.01 -10.91 -7.22
N GLU A 69 -13.13 -10.57 -6.63
CA GLU A 69 -13.42 -9.19 -6.24
C GLU A 69 -12.39 -8.74 -5.21
N ILE A 70 -11.83 -7.55 -5.40
CA ILE A 70 -10.78 -7.05 -4.51
C ILE A 70 -11.02 -5.57 -4.20
N MET A 71 -10.95 -5.23 -2.92
CA MET A 71 -11.08 -3.85 -2.46
C MET A 71 -9.72 -3.18 -2.45
N THR A 72 -9.70 -1.87 -2.58
CA THR A 72 -8.49 -1.04 -2.47
C THR A 72 -7.69 -1.41 -1.21
N GLY A 73 -6.39 -1.62 -1.36
CA GLY A 73 -5.52 -2.08 -0.27
C GLY A 73 -5.57 -3.58 0.03
N GLY A 74 -6.50 -4.34 -0.57
CA GLY A 74 -6.55 -5.79 -0.48
C GLY A 74 -5.31 -6.44 -1.09
N LEU A 75 -4.72 -7.43 -0.42
CA LEU A 75 -3.55 -8.14 -0.92
C LEU A 75 -3.89 -9.00 -2.13
N LEU A 76 -3.11 -8.86 -3.20
CA LEU A 76 -3.31 -9.61 -4.45
C LEU A 76 -3.05 -11.10 -4.22
N PRO A 77 -4.06 -11.98 -4.43
CA PRO A 77 -3.89 -13.40 -4.19
C PRO A 77 -2.95 -14.05 -5.22
N LYS A 78 -2.28 -15.12 -4.81
CA LYS A 78 -1.37 -15.86 -5.68
C LYS A 78 -2.06 -16.36 -6.95
N GLY A 79 -1.44 -16.10 -8.11
CA GLY A 79 -1.95 -16.48 -9.43
C GLY A 79 -2.76 -15.38 -10.12
N PHE A 80 -2.90 -14.22 -9.49
CA PHE A 80 -3.42 -13.00 -10.10
C PHE A 80 -2.29 -11.98 -10.22
N ASP A 81 -2.31 -11.16 -11.25
CA ASP A 81 -1.22 -10.23 -11.54
C ASP A 81 -1.70 -8.85 -12.02
N THR A 82 -3.00 -8.65 -12.10
CA THR A 82 -3.58 -7.37 -12.54
C THR A 82 -4.99 -7.17 -11.99
N ILE A 83 -5.46 -5.92 -11.98
CA ILE A 83 -6.77 -5.55 -11.45
C ILE A 83 -7.50 -4.74 -12.51
N ILE A 84 -8.78 -5.06 -12.71
CA ILE A 84 -9.70 -4.28 -13.54
C ILE A 84 -10.58 -3.48 -12.60
N PRO A 85 -10.56 -2.13 -12.66
CA PRO A 85 -11.43 -1.29 -11.86
C PRO A 85 -12.92 -1.63 -12.06
N ILE A 86 -13.70 -1.56 -10.99
CA ILE A 86 -15.12 -1.96 -11.00
C ILE A 86 -15.96 -1.20 -12.03
N GLU A 87 -15.57 0.04 -12.35
CA GLU A 87 -16.23 0.89 -13.33
C GLU A 87 -16.10 0.38 -14.77
N LYS A 88 -15.07 -0.45 -15.05
CA LYS A 88 -14.79 -1.04 -16.35
C LYS A 88 -15.36 -2.44 -16.51
N ILE A 89 -16.12 -2.94 -15.52
CA ILE A 89 -16.62 -4.31 -15.50
C ILE A 89 -18.00 -4.45 -16.13
N ASN A 90 -18.13 -5.43 -17.01
CA ASN A 90 -19.42 -5.92 -17.49
C ASN A 90 -19.81 -7.17 -16.70
N PHE A 91 -20.85 -7.07 -15.88
CA PHE A 91 -21.32 -8.17 -15.02
C PHE A 91 -22.26 -9.12 -15.76
N TYR A 92 -22.18 -10.42 -15.44
CA TYR A 92 -23.06 -11.43 -15.96
C TYR A 92 -23.58 -12.35 -14.84
N PRO A 93 -24.87 -12.71 -14.77
CA PRO A 93 -25.95 -12.25 -15.67
C PRO A 93 -26.35 -10.78 -15.47
N ASN A 94 -26.11 -10.20 -14.29
CA ASN A 94 -26.40 -8.79 -14.00
C ASN A 94 -25.59 -8.28 -12.81
N LYS A 95 -25.63 -6.97 -12.54
CA LYS A 95 -24.87 -6.31 -11.48
C LYS A 95 -25.38 -6.63 -10.05
N LYS A 96 -26.67 -6.98 -9.90
CA LYS A 96 -27.24 -7.25 -8.56
C LYS A 96 -26.80 -8.59 -7.97
N ASN A 97 -26.56 -9.59 -8.83
CA ASN A 97 -26.07 -10.90 -8.41
C ASN A 97 -25.07 -11.45 -9.44
N PRO A 98 -23.85 -10.87 -9.49
CA PRO A 98 -22.88 -11.23 -10.49
C PRO A 98 -22.26 -12.61 -10.15
N LYS A 99 -22.28 -13.51 -11.13
CA LYS A 99 -21.56 -14.80 -11.04
C LYS A 99 -20.27 -14.78 -11.85
N PHE A 100 -20.24 -13.91 -12.86
CA PHE A 100 -19.12 -13.76 -13.78
C PHE A 100 -18.91 -12.29 -14.10
N ILE A 101 -17.71 -11.97 -14.58
CA ILE A 101 -17.42 -10.74 -15.30
C ILE A 101 -17.08 -11.07 -16.74
N LEU A 102 -17.45 -10.22 -17.70
CA LEU A 102 -17.15 -10.36 -19.11
C LEU A 102 -15.96 -9.47 -19.47
N ILE A 103 -14.88 -10.06 -19.95
CA ILE A 103 -13.70 -9.36 -20.43
C ILE A 103 -13.62 -9.51 -21.94
N LYS A 104 -13.54 -8.38 -22.68
CA LYS A 104 -13.57 -8.33 -24.15
C LYS A 104 -12.21 -8.02 -24.78
N GLU A 105 -11.24 -7.59 -23.99
CA GLU A 105 -9.95 -7.16 -24.49
C GLU A 105 -8.79 -7.75 -23.68
N LYS A 106 -7.59 -7.71 -24.26
CA LYS A 106 -6.38 -8.08 -23.57
C LYS A 106 -6.06 -7.05 -22.49
N ILE A 107 -5.84 -7.51 -21.27
CA ILE A 107 -5.48 -6.67 -20.15
C ILE A 107 -3.97 -6.73 -19.94
N LYS A 108 -3.38 -5.58 -19.68
CA LYS A 108 -1.95 -5.46 -19.43
C LYS A 108 -1.60 -6.02 -18.06
N LYS A 109 -0.51 -6.74 -17.98
CA LYS A 109 0.02 -7.24 -16.72
C LYS A 109 0.41 -6.09 -15.79
N ASN A 110 0.14 -6.25 -14.51
CA ASN A 110 0.45 -5.30 -13.44
C ASN A 110 -0.36 -3.98 -13.46
N ASP A 111 -1.37 -3.87 -14.32
CA ASP A 111 -2.25 -2.69 -14.27
C ASP A 111 -2.98 -2.63 -12.93
N HIS A 112 -3.01 -1.42 -12.35
CA HIS A 112 -3.66 -1.11 -11.08
C HIS A 112 -3.17 -1.93 -9.87
N VAL A 113 -1.96 -2.48 -9.94
CA VAL A 113 -1.27 -3.15 -8.84
C VAL A 113 -0.30 -2.18 -8.19
N ARG A 114 -0.43 -2.01 -6.88
CA ARG A 114 0.53 -1.28 -6.05
C ARG A 114 1.50 -2.28 -5.45
N PHE A 115 2.76 -2.18 -5.85
CA PHE A 115 3.76 -3.18 -5.51
C PHE A 115 4.24 -3.09 -4.07
N LYS A 116 4.61 -4.23 -3.52
CA LYS A 116 5.28 -4.36 -2.24
C LYS A 116 6.48 -3.39 -2.16
N GLY A 117 6.50 -2.57 -1.11
CA GLY A 117 7.58 -1.63 -0.86
C GLY A 117 7.63 -0.45 -1.82
N SER A 118 6.53 -0.13 -2.53
CA SER A 118 6.48 1.03 -3.43
C SER A 118 6.59 2.36 -2.69
N ASP A 119 6.17 2.44 -1.44
CA ASP A 119 6.30 3.65 -0.62
C ASP A 119 7.61 3.64 0.19
N TYR A 120 7.84 2.53 0.92
CA TYR A 120 9.05 2.33 1.71
C TYR A 120 9.49 0.86 1.62
N ARG A 121 10.77 0.64 1.38
CA ARG A 121 11.38 -0.68 1.49
C ARG A 121 11.94 -0.89 2.89
N LYS A 122 12.06 -2.13 3.30
CA LYS A 122 12.80 -2.45 4.52
C LYS A 122 14.21 -1.88 4.44
N ASN A 123 14.64 -1.21 5.52
CA ASN A 123 15.91 -0.50 5.68
C ASN A 123 16.01 0.85 4.92
N ASP A 124 14.97 1.32 4.26
CA ASP A 124 14.97 2.70 3.73
C ASP A 124 15.12 3.70 4.88
N LEU A 125 15.90 4.75 4.65
CA LEU A 125 16.06 5.86 5.57
C LEU A 125 14.78 6.72 5.58
N ILE A 126 14.10 6.75 6.72
CA ILE A 126 12.86 7.51 6.90
C ILE A 126 13.15 8.91 7.43
N ILE A 127 14.00 8.99 8.46
CA ILE A 127 14.40 10.27 9.06
C ILE A 127 15.89 10.20 9.41
N LYS A 128 16.66 11.16 8.91
CA LYS A 128 18.09 11.26 9.17
C LYS A 128 18.36 11.78 10.59
N LYS A 129 19.41 11.30 11.22
CA LYS A 129 19.93 11.87 12.47
C LYS A 129 20.15 13.38 12.34
N GLY A 130 19.73 14.13 13.33
CA GLY A 130 19.84 15.59 13.35
C GLY A 130 18.65 16.33 12.77
N THR A 131 17.70 15.64 12.13
CA THR A 131 16.47 16.24 11.61
C THR A 131 15.55 16.67 12.74
N ILE A 132 14.91 17.84 12.61
CA ILE A 132 13.80 18.28 13.48
C ILE A 132 12.55 17.55 13.03
N ILE A 133 11.83 16.96 13.97
CA ILE A 133 10.61 16.20 13.68
C ILE A 133 9.45 17.15 13.40
N GLU A 134 8.87 17.03 12.21
CA GLU A 134 7.72 17.77 11.73
C GLU A 134 6.50 16.83 11.52
N SER A 135 5.35 17.38 11.15
CA SER A 135 4.09 16.64 10.98
C SER A 135 4.17 15.52 9.94
N ASN A 136 4.86 15.76 8.80
CA ASN A 136 5.08 14.77 7.75
C ASN A 136 5.88 13.57 8.26
N HIS A 137 6.88 13.80 9.11
CA HIS A 137 7.66 12.74 9.75
C HIS A 137 6.80 11.89 10.69
N ILE A 138 5.86 12.52 11.43
CA ILE A 138 4.91 11.79 12.29
C ILE A 138 4.02 10.87 11.47
N LEU A 139 3.52 11.35 10.31
CA LEU A 139 2.71 10.54 9.40
C LEU A 139 3.50 9.30 8.92
N ALA A 140 4.73 9.48 8.45
CA ALA A 140 5.58 8.37 8.00
C ALA A 140 5.84 7.35 9.13
N LEU A 141 6.16 7.82 10.35
CA LEU A 141 6.37 6.96 11.51
C LEU A 141 5.12 6.13 11.84
N LYS A 142 3.94 6.76 11.83
CA LYS A 142 2.66 6.09 12.10
C LYS A 142 2.32 5.06 11.04
N THR A 143 2.47 5.40 9.76
CA THR A 143 2.24 4.48 8.63
C THR A 143 3.12 3.24 8.72
N LEU A 144 4.35 3.39 9.21
CA LEU A 144 5.31 2.28 9.39
C LEU A 144 5.20 1.58 10.76
N GLY A 145 4.25 1.97 11.62
CA GLY A 145 4.10 1.40 12.97
C GLY A 145 5.30 1.67 13.89
N ILE A 146 6.05 2.76 13.66
CA ILE A 146 7.18 3.16 14.49
C ILE A 146 6.69 4.03 15.64
N GLU A 147 6.49 3.43 16.80
CA GLU A 147 5.92 4.12 17.96
C GLU A 147 6.94 4.93 18.76
N LYS A 148 8.20 4.49 18.77
CA LYS A 148 9.27 5.08 19.59
C LYS A 148 10.51 5.34 18.75
N ILE A 149 11.05 6.54 18.86
CA ILE A 149 12.33 6.95 18.27
C ILE A 149 13.21 7.64 19.32
N LYS A 150 14.51 7.59 19.12
CA LYS A 150 15.45 8.31 19.99
C LYS A 150 15.56 9.77 19.54
N VAL A 151 15.42 10.67 20.48
CA VAL A 151 15.58 12.12 20.27
C VAL A 151 16.65 12.68 21.20
N LYS A 152 17.29 13.78 20.82
CA LYS A 152 18.25 14.49 21.66
C LYS A 152 17.54 15.05 22.89
N LYS A 153 18.21 15.04 24.03
CA LYS A 153 17.73 15.73 25.24
C LYS A 153 17.66 17.24 24.97
N ILE A 154 16.70 17.90 25.60
CA ILE A 154 16.68 19.35 25.64
C ILE A 154 17.84 19.78 26.56
N PRO A 155 18.73 20.69 26.12
CA PRO A 155 19.81 21.15 26.99
C PRO A 155 19.24 21.99 28.14
N ASN A 156 19.84 21.84 29.32
CA ASN A 156 19.63 22.79 30.38
C ASN A 156 20.62 23.95 30.18
N ILE A 157 20.11 25.15 30.08
CA ILE A 157 20.88 26.37 29.85
C ILE A 157 20.84 27.19 31.14
N LEU A 158 22.00 27.49 31.69
CA LEU A 158 22.12 28.45 32.77
C LEU A 158 22.78 29.71 32.25
N PHE A 159 22.19 30.84 32.61
CA PHE A 159 22.74 32.15 32.30
C PHE A 159 23.27 32.76 33.59
N PHE A 160 24.46 33.25 33.53
CA PHE A 160 25.10 34.00 34.62
C PHE A 160 25.42 35.40 34.08
N SER A 161 24.97 36.40 34.76
CA SER A 161 25.48 37.75 34.58
C SER A 161 26.74 37.94 35.35
N THR A 162 27.79 38.50 34.75
CA THR A 162 29.08 38.81 35.38
C THR A 162 29.46 40.24 35.00
N GLY A 163 29.95 41.01 35.98
CA GLY A 163 30.42 42.35 35.77
C GLY A 163 29.85 43.31 36.86
N ASN A 164 30.69 44.26 37.26
CA ASN A 164 30.32 45.28 38.24
C ASN A 164 29.31 46.34 37.68
N GLU A 165 29.10 46.38 36.34
CA GLU A 165 28.15 47.19 35.65
C GLU A 165 26.71 46.73 35.79
N ILE A 166 26.48 45.51 36.31
CA ILE A 166 25.16 44.95 36.58
C ILE A 166 24.85 45.17 38.05
N SER A 167 24.63 46.38 38.43
CA SER A 167 24.07 46.74 39.73
C SER A 167 22.56 46.86 39.67
N ASN A 168 21.88 46.45 40.74
CA ASN A 168 20.43 46.57 40.91
C ASN A 168 19.92 47.99 40.70
#